data_e6756652c107488b44bf8fe45bfbc59e
#
_entry.id   e6756652c107488b44bf8fe45bfbc59e
#
_cell.length_a   1.000
_cell.length_b   1.000
_cell.length_c   1.000
_cell.angle_alpha   90.00
_cell.angle_beta   90.00
_cell.angle_gamma   90.00
#
_symmetry.space_group_name_H-M   'P 1'
#
loop_
_entity.id
_entity.type
_entity.pdbx_description
1 polymer ?
#
loop_
_entity_poly.entity_id
_entity_poly.type
_entity_poly.pdbx_seq_one_letter_code
_entity_poly.pdbx_strand_id
1 'polypeptide(L)'
;MIARIIMSEHPDEKDLKLFASDHKDAVKDGFLANTQFSISVQTSPTSLLVISGYENQESADSNLVARQEWFDKRKGKYIDTFYYEGEIETMMKGGGKHLLDGEVELSSKVRGFQKDLITDEVRDLRKEVSELKEMIKLLIQNK
;
A
#
# COMPACT_ATOMS: atom_id res chain seq x y z
N MET A 1 -5.17 -16.23 5.62
CA MET A 1 -5.51 -14.79 5.85
C MET A 1 -5.35 -14.01 4.57
N ILE A 2 -6.24 -13.06 4.33
CA ILE A 2 -6.21 -12.19 3.15
C ILE A 2 -5.75 -10.81 3.57
N ALA A 3 -4.81 -10.23 2.81
CA ALA A 3 -4.43 -8.84 2.95
C ALA A 3 -5.10 -7.99 1.86
N ARG A 4 -5.60 -6.84 2.25
CA ARG A 4 -5.98 -5.75 1.34
C ARG A 4 -5.03 -4.59 1.54
N ILE A 5 -4.45 -4.16 0.45
CA ILE A 5 -3.46 -3.08 0.41
C ILE A 5 -4.03 -1.96 -0.43
N ILE A 6 -4.15 -0.79 0.15
CA ILE A 6 -4.61 0.41 -0.53
C ILE A 6 -3.52 1.46 -0.40
N MET A 7 -3.13 2.03 -1.51
CA MET A 7 -2.29 3.22 -1.54
C MET A 7 -3.11 4.38 -2.09
N SER A 8 -3.11 5.49 -1.39
CA SER A 8 -3.79 6.72 -1.82
C SER A 8 -2.79 7.85 -2.00
N GLU A 9 -2.96 8.59 -3.09
CA GLU A 9 -2.23 9.81 -3.39
C GLU A 9 -3.12 11.03 -3.13
N HIS A 10 -2.55 12.04 -2.51
CA HIS A 10 -3.25 13.25 -2.09
C HIS A 10 -2.65 14.50 -2.74
N PRO A 11 -3.44 15.58 -2.93
CA PRO A 11 -2.96 16.82 -3.54
C PRO A 11 -1.81 17.45 -2.77
N ASP A 12 -1.83 17.40 -1.44
CA ASP A 12 -0.79 17.92 -0.56
C ASP A 12 -0.73 17.17 0.78
N GLU A 13 0.24 17.51 1.59
CA GLU A 13 0.44 16.89 2.91
C GLU A 13 -0.70 17.17 3.89
N LYS A 14 -1.34 18.33 3.78
CA LYS A 14 -2.47 18.70 4.63
C LYS A 14 -3.67 17.79 4.36
N ASP A 15 -3.99 17.56 3.10
CA ASP A 15 -5.07 16.66 2.69
C ASP A 15 -4.77 15.22 3.09
N LEU A 16 -3.53 14.77 2.96
CA LEU A 16 -3.11 13.46 3.46
C LEU A 16 -3.31 13.32 4.97
N LYS A 17 -2.91 14.31 5.75
CA LYS A 17 -3.07 14.27 7.22
C LYS A 17 -4.52 14.26 7.65
N LEU A 18 -5.37 15.03 6.98
CA LEU A 18 -6.82 15.00 7.21
C LEU A 18 -7.42 13.64 6.87
N PHE A 19 -7.06 13.07 5.73
CA PHE A 19 -7.51 11.76 5.31
C PHE A 19 -7.06 10.66 6.28
N ALA A 20 -5.81 10.68 6.72
CA ALA A 20 -5.27 9.74 7.69
C ALA A 20 -5.95 9.86 9.07
N SER A 21 -6.27 11.08 9.51
CA SER A 21 -7.04 11.32 10.73
C SER A 21 -8.46 10.78 10.63
N ASP A 22 -9.15 11.08 9.53
CA ASP A 22 -10.50 10.56 9.24
C ASP A 22 -10.51 9.02 9.22
N HIS A 23 -9.50 8.40 8.63
CA HIS A 23 -9.36 6.94 8.61
C HIS A 23 -9.16 6.37 10.02
N LYS A 24 -8.30 6.98 10.82
CA LYS A 24 -8.06 6.58 12.21
C LYS A 24 -9.33 6.67 13.06
N ASP A 25 -10.13 7.72 12.88
CA ASP A 25 -11.38 7.89 13.61
C ASP A 25 -12.44 6.90 13.13
N ALA A 26 -12.56 6.67 11.83
CA ALA A 26 -13.45 5.65 11.28
C ALA A 26 -13.14 4.24 11.80
N VAL A 27 -11.85 3.89 11.94
CA VAL A 27 -11.42 2.60 12.49
C VAL A 27 -11.83 2.48 13.97
N LYS A 28 -11.73 3.54 14.76
CA LYS A 28 -12.21 3.54 16.15
C LYS A 28 -13.73 3.37 16.23
N ASP A 29 -14.46 3.91 15.27
CA ASP A 29 -15.92 3.84 15.20
C ASP A 29 -16.43 2.50 14.59
N GLY A 30 -15.54 1.54 14.38
CA GLY A 30 -15.87 0.20 13.91
C GLY A 30 -15.76 -0.03 12.40
N PHE A 31 -15.28 0.94 11.65
CA PHE A 31 -14.88 0.72 10.27
C PHE A 31 -13.74 -0.30 10.23
N LEU A 32 -13.79 -1.38 9.61
CA LEU A 32 -12.82 -2.49 9.65
C LEU A 32 -12.87 -3.33 10.96
N ALA A 33 -14.02 -3.39 11.67
CA ALA A 33 -14.13 -4.14 12.91
C ALA A 33 -13.84 -5.65 12.75
N ASN A 34 -13.98 -6.20 11.55
CA ASN A 34 -13.71 -7.60 11.22
C ASN A 34 -12.27 -7.84 10.69
N THR A 35 -11.39 -6.86 10.76
CA THR A 35 -9.96 -7.07 10.47
C THR A 35 -9.23 -7.68 11.66
N GLN A 36 -8.24 -8.51 11.38
CA GLN A 36 -7.30 -9.02 12.36
C GLN A 36 -6.25 -7.96 12.74
N PHE A 37 -5.88 -7.14 11.77
CA PHE A 37 -5.01 -5.98 11.96
C PHE A 37 -5.23 -4.96 10.85
N SER A 38 -4.85 -3.71 11.12
CA SER A 38 -4.71 -2.68 10.10
C SER A 38 -3.51 -1.80 10.42
N ILE A 39 -2.70 -1.53 9.41
CA ILE A 39 -1.49 -0.72 9.51
C ILE A 39 -1.58 0.39 8.48
N SER A 40 -1.38 1.63 8.90
CA SER A 40 -1.29 2.80 8.01
C SER A 40 0.12 3.35 8.03
N VAL A 41 0.70 3.55 6.88
CA VAL A 41 2.07 4.04 6.69
C VAL A 41 2.06 5.23 5.75
N GLN A 42 2.56 6.36 6.21
CA GLN A 42 2.86 7.49 5.33
C GLN A 42 4.16 7.20 4.58
N THR A 43 4.09 7.00 3.28
CA THR A 43 5.24 6.61 2.43
C THR A 43 5.92 7.80 1.77
N SER A 44 5.23 8.92 1.67
CA SER A 44 5.73 10.21 1.19
C SER A 44 4.92 11.35 1.84
N PRO A 45 5.26 12.63 1.60
CA PRO A 45 4.42 13.74 2.06
C PRO A 45 2.97 13.69 1.56
N THR A 46 2.72 13.02 0.42
CA THR A 46 1.40 12.96 -0.22
C THR A 46 0.83 11.55 -0.39
N SER A 47 1.55 10.52 0.05
CA SER A 47 1.14 9.12 -0.15
C SER A 47 0.89 8.40 1.17
N LEU A 48 -0.23 7.70 1.26
CA LEU A 48 -0.61 6.86 2.40
C LEU A 48 -0.84 5.42 1.93
N LEU A 49 -0.20 4.47 2.59
CA LEU A 49 -0.40 3.04 2.42
C LEU A 49 -1.18 2.48 3.61
N VAL A 50 -2.25 1.75 3.34
CA VAL A 50 -3.02 1.03 4.36
C VAL A 50 -3.02 -0.46 4.03
N ILE A 51 -2.60 -1.28 4.99
CA ILE A 51 -2.64 -2.74 4.89
C ILE A 51 -3.62 -3.25 5.94
N SER A 52 -4.64 -3.98 5.50
CA SER A 52 -5.63 -4.59 6.38
C SER A 52 -5.66 -6.10 6.18
N GLY A 53 -5.50 -6.86 7.26
CA GLY A 53 -5.55 -8.31 7.26
C GLY A 53 -6.90 -8.85 7.70
N TYR A 54 -7.42 -9.85 7.00
CA TYR A 54 -8.69 -10.52 7.26
C TYR A 54 -8.47 -12.01 7.42
N GLU A 55 -9.29 -12.64 8.27
CA GLU A 55 -9.19 -14.08 8.51
C GLU A 55 -9.35 -14.91 7.23
N ASN A 56 -10.30 -14.52 6.40
CA ASN A 56 -10.62 -15.20 5.13
C ASN A 56 -11.22 -14.22 4.11
N GLN A 57 -11.51 -14.71 2.91
CA GLN A 57 -12.09 -13.91 1.82
C GLN A 57 -13.47 -13.36 2.17
N GLU A 58 -14.31 -14.14 2.84
CA GLU A 58 -15.66 -13.71 3.25
C GLU A 58 -15.61 -12.49 4.18
N SER A 59 -14.73 -12.54 5.17
CA SER A 59 -14.50 -11.40 6.09
C SER A 59 -13.98 -10.17 5.34
N ALA A 60 -13.09 -10.37 4.37
CA ALA A 60 -12.60 -9.29 3.52
C ALA A 60 -13.71 -8.69 2.67
N ASP A 61 -14.54 -9.51 2.04
CA ASP A 61 -15.62 -9.08 1.15
C ASP A 61 -16.75 -8.36 1.89
N SER A 62 -17.01 -8.73 3.14
CA SER A 62 -18.02 -8.06 3.97
C SER A 62 -17.74 -6.56 4.19
N ASN A 63 -16.51 -6.12 4.02
CA ASN A 63 -16.12 -4.70 4.14
C ASN A 63 -16.13 -3.93 2.82
N LEU A 64 -16.41 -4.57 1.68
CA LEU A 64 -16.30 -3.91 0.36
C LEU A 64 -17.24 -2.70 0.24
N VAL A 65 -18.50 -2.86 0.62
CA VAL A 65 -19.51 -1.79 0.52
C VAL A 65 -19.16 -0.62 1.43
N ALA A 66 -18.91 -0.89 2.70
CA ALA A 66 -18.56 0.16 3.67
C ALA A 66 -17.29 0.91 3.26
N ARG A 67 -16.30 0.21 2.72
CA ARG A 67 -15.08 0.82 2.21
C ARG A 67 -15.35 1.72 1.00
N GLN A 68 -16.13 1.23 0.03
CA GLN A 68 -16.47 2.01 -1.15
C GLN A 68 -17.22 3.30 -0.77
N GLU A 69 -18.19 3.19 0.12
CA GLU A 69 -18.93 4.35 0.64
C GLU A 69 -18.02 5.35 1.36
N TRP A 70 -17.06 4.83 2.13
CA TRP A 70 -16.11 5.67 2.85
C TRP A 70 -15.23 6.49 1.89
N PHE A 71 -14.72 5.87 0.81
CA PHE A 71 -13.97 6.55 -0.23
C PHE A 71 -14.84 7.51 -1.05
N ASP A 72 -16.06 7.11 -1.41
CA ASP A 72 -16.98 7.95 -2.18
C ASP A 72 -17.33 9.26 -1.47
N LYS A 73 -17.48 9.22 -0.15
CA LYS A 73 -17.70 10.44 0.66
C LYS A 73 -16.49 11.37 0.70
N ARG A 74 -15.32 10.90 0.26
CA ARG A 74 -14.05 11.64 0.28
C ARG A 74 -13.48 11.92 -1.11
N LYS A 75 -14.29 11.78 -2.12
CA LYS A 75 -13.92 12.20 -3.50
C LYS A 75 -13.45 13.65 -3.49
N GLY A 76 -12.29 13.91 -4.12
CA GLY A 76 -11.65 15.23 -4.14
C GLY A 76 -10.59 15.44 -3.04
N LYS A 77 -10.54 14.59 -2.00
CA LYS A 77 -9.48 14.61 -0.97
C LYS A 77 -8.29 13.69 -1.31
N TYR A 78 -8.39 12.93 -2.36
CA TYR A 78 -7.32 12.14 -2.93
C TYR A 78 -7.33 12.26 -4.45
N ILE A 79 -6.17 12.11 -5.08
CA ILE A 79 -6.01 12.18 -6.54
C ILE A 79 -6.25 10.81 -7.15
N ASP A 80 -5.67 9.78 -6.54
CA ASP A 80 -5.70 8.41 -7.05
C ASP A 80 -5.63 7.40 -5.91
N THR A 81 -6.10 6.18 -6.19
CA THR A 81 -5.99 5.05 -5.28
C THR A 81 -5.56 3.80 -6.04
N PHE A 82 -4.63 3.07 -5.45
CA PHE A 82 -4.21 1.76 -5.93
C PHE A 82 -4.67 0.69 -4.95
N TYR A 83 -5.15 -0.41 -5.47
CA TYR A 83 -5.70 -1.50 -4.67
C TYR A 83 -5.07 -2.82 -5.05
N TYR A 84 -4.62 -3.54 -4.05
CA TYR A 84 -4.10 -4.90 -4.17
C TYR A 84 -4.75 -5.80 -3.14
N GLU A 85 -4.93 -7.06 -3.51
CA GLU A 85 -5.42 -8.10 -2.61
C GLU A 85 -4.61 -9.38 -2.85
N GLY A 86 -4.33 -10.11 -1.78
CA GLY A 86 -3.61 -11.36 -1.85
C GLY A 86 -3.61 -12.12 -0.54
N GLU A 87 -3.20 -13.37 -0.61
CA GLU A 87 -3.01 -14.20 0.56
C GLU A 87 -1.75 -13.79 1.33
N ILE A 88 -1.85 -13.76 2.65
CA ILE A 88 -0.69 -13.50 3.51
C ILE A 88 0.11 -14.79 3.65
N GLU A 89 1.26 -14.84 2.99
CA GLU A 89 2.17 -15.98 3.05
C GLU A 89 2.87 -16.09 4.40
N THR A 90 3.29 -14.96 4.96
CA THR A 90 4.00 -14.91 6.23
C THR A 90 3.66 -13.65 7.02
N MET A 91 3.48 -13.80 8.34
CA MET A 91 3.32 -12.68 9.25
C MET A 91 4.10 -12.95 10.53
N MET A 92 5.12 -12.15 10.80
CA MET A 92 6.06 -12.35 11.91
C MET A 92 5.91 -11.29 12.98
N LYS A 93 5.92 -11.75 14.23
CA LYS A 93 6.08 -10.87 15.39
C LYS A 93 7.57 -10.65 15.66
N GLY A 94 7.93 -9.52 16.28
CA GLY A 94 9.29 -9.28 16.75
C GLY A 94 9.83 -10.47 17.55
N GLY A 95 11.12 -10.84 17.32
CA GLY A 95 11.71 -12.04 17.88
C GLY A 95 11.55 -13.30 17.03
N GLY A 96 11.09 -13.19 15.78
CA GLY A 96 11.04 -14.30 14.83
C GLY A 96 9.83 -15.22 14.95
N LYS A 97 8.79 -14.82 15.71
CA LYS A 97 7.57 -15.62 15.85
C LYS A 97 6.57 -15.33 14.74
N HIS A 98 6.10 -16.38 14.07
CA HIS A 98 5.04 -16.29 13.08
C HIS A 98 3.68 -16.13 13.77
N LEU A 99 2.86 -15.17 13.33
CA LEU A 99 1.56 -14.87 13.95
C LEU A 99 0.44 -15.80 13.48
N LEU A 100 0.61 -16.48 12.35
CA LEU A 100 -0.42 -17.35 11.76
C LEU A 100 -0.31 -18.80 12.24
N ASP A 101 0.91 -19.37 12.25
CA ASP A 101 1.15 -20.80 12.47
C ASP A 101 2.22 -21.10 13.55
N GLY A 102 2.48 -20.19 14.47
CA GLY A 102 3.49 -20.37 15.50
C GLY A 102 4.88 -19.89 15.09
N GLU A 103 5.93 -20.61 15.48
CA GLU A 103 7.32 -20.19 15.24
C GLU A 103 7.77 -20.56 13.83
N VAL A 104 8.09 -19.55 13.01
CA VAL A 104 8.70 -19.72 11.70
C VAL A 104 9.95 -18.85 11.63
N GLU A 105 11.07 -19.44 11.28
CA GLU A 105 12.27 -18.69 10.95
C GLU A 105 12.10 -18.00 9.58
N LEU A 106 12.02 -16.68 9.59
CA LEU A 106 12.16 -15.89 8.36
C LEU A 106 13.60 -15.98 7.89
N SER A 107 13.82 -16.66 6.79
CA SER A 107 15.11 -16.59 6.15
C SER A 107 15.38 -15.14 5.73
N SER A 108 16.52 -14.61 6.11
CA SER A 108 17.01 -13.30 5.70
C SER A 108 17.08 -13.13 4.16
N LYS A 109 17.09 -14.25 3.45
CA LYS A 109 17.07 -14.32 1.98
C LYS A 109 15.78 -13.78 1.34
N VAL A 110 14.62 -13.94 1.98
CA VAL A 110 13.32 -13.46 1.41
C VAL A 110 13.25 -11.94 1.44
N ARG A 111 13.75 -11.31 2.51
CA ARG A 111 13.79 -9.84 2.59
C ARG A 111 14.76 -9.21 1.60
N GLY A 112 15.92 -9.85 1.38
CA GLY A 112 16.90 -9.43 0.39
C GLY A 112 16.34 -9.52 -1.03
N PHE A 113 15.68 -10.62 -1.36
CA PHE A 113 15.15 -10.88 -2.69
C PHE A 113 14.09 -9.85 -3.14
N GLN A 114 13.13 -9.52 -2.28
CA GLN A 114 12.11 -8.51 -2.62
C GLN A 114 12.71 -7.10 -2.73
N LYS A 115 13.63 -6.75 -1.86
CA LYS A 115 14.31 -5.46 -1.90
C LYS A 115 15.17 -5.32 -3.17
N ASP A 116 15.86 -6.37 -3.55
CA ASP A 116 16.72 -6.38 -4.74
C ASP A 116 15.89 -6.30 -6.02
N LEU A 117 14.77 -7.01 -6.13
CA LEU A 117 13.84 -6.94 -7.27
C LEU A 117 13.28 -5.52 -7.46
N ILE A 118 12.76 -4.90 -6.41
CA ILE A 118 12.21 -3.54 -6.48
C ILE A 118 13.32 -2.54 -6.84
N THR A 119 14.52 -2.71 -6.31
CA THR A 119 15.66 -1.84 -6.59
C THR A 119 16.09 -1.97 -8.05
N ASP A 120 16.10 -3.17 -8.60
CA ASP A 120 16.46 -3.42 -10.00
C ASP A 120 15.40 -2.88 -10.96
N GLU A 121 14.11 -3.09 -10.69
CA GLU A 121 13.01 -2.50 -11.46
C GLU A 121 13.08 -0.96 -11.48
N VAL A 122 13.32 -0.33 -10.35
CA VAL A 122 13.48 1.13 -10.25
C VAL A 122 14.71 1.61 -11.02
N ARG A 123 15.80 0.87 -10.96
CA ARG A 123 17.03 1.17 -11.75
C ARG A 123 16.76 1.10 -13.24
N ASP A 124 16.07 0.07 -13.69
CA ASP A 124 15.73 -0.12 -15.11
C ASP A 124 14.77 0.98 -15.60
N LEU A 125 13.74 1.33 -14.83
CA LEU A 125 12.84 2.43 -15.14
C LEU A 125 13.57 3.78 -15.23
N ARG A 126 14.51 4.06 -14.33
CA ARG A 126 15.32 5.28 -14.37
C ARG A 126 16.19 5.34 -15.63
N LYS A 127 16.75 4.21 -16.05
CA LYS A 127 17.53 4.08 -17.29
C LYS A 127 16.64 4.38 -18.50
N GLU A 128 15.47 3.76 -18.60
CA GLU A 128 14.51 3.99 -19.70
C GLU A 128 14.07 5.46 -19.77
N VAL A 129 13.77 6.08 -18.64
CA VAL A 129 13.40 7.51 -18.57
C VAL A 129 14.56 8.39 -19.04
N SER A 130 15.79 8.08 -18.68
CA SER A 130 16.99 8.81 -19.12
C SER A 130 17.19 8.70 -20.60
N GLU A 131 17.05 7.51 -21.19
CA GLU A 131 17.14 7.26 -22.63
C GLU A 131 16.06 8.03 -23.40
N LEU A 132 14.82 8.04 -22.92
CA LEU A 132 13.72 8.81 -23.51
C LEU A 132 13.99 10.31 -23.49
N LYS A 133 14.54 10.85 -22.40
CA LYS A 133 14.94 12.26 -22.31
C LYS A 133 16.00 12.64 -23.35
N GLU A 134 16.98 11.80 -23.55
CA GLU A 134 18.01 12.02 -24.58
C GLU A 134 17.45 11.96 -26.00
N MET A 135 16.54 11.00 -26.28
CA MET A 135 15.86 10.92 -27.57
C MET A 135 15.01 12.17 -27.85
N ILE A 136 14.30 12.71 -26.87
CA ILE A 136 13.51 13.93 -26.99
C ILE A 136 14.43 15.13 -27.28
N LYS A 137 15.57 15.24 -26.61
CA LYS A 137 16.56 16.31 -26.88
C LYS A 137 17.06 16.25 -28.31
N LEU A 138 17.39 15.07 -28.83
CA LEU A 138 17.84 14.89 -30.22
C LEU A 138 16.76 15.28 -31.21
N LEU A 139 15.49 14.94 -30.97
CA LEU A 139 14.38 15.35 -31.84
C LEU A 139 14.15 16.88 -31.86
N ILE A 140 14.35 17.54 -30.73
CA ILE A 140 14.26 19.01 -30.64
C ILE A 140 15.42 19.69 -31.35
N GLN A 141 16.64 19.15 -31.28
CA GLN A 141 17.83 19.72 -31.92
C GLN A 141 17.82 19.59 -33.44
N ASN A 142 17.10 18.60 -33.98
CA ASN A 142 17.02 18.35 -35.44
C ASN A 142 15.88 19.15 -36.12
N LYS A 143 15.25 20.06 -35.42
CA LYS A 143 14.32 21.05 -35.97
C LYS A 143 15.05 22.41 -36.12
#